data_eac51a283d0f0969a90e14935122d02e
#
_entry.id   eac51a283d0f0969a90e14935122d02e
#
_cell.length_a   1.000
_cell.length_b   1.000
_cell.length_c   1.000
_cell.angle_alpha   90.00
_cell.angle_beta   90.00
_cell.angle_gamma   90.00
#
_symmetry.space_group_name_H-M   'P 1'
#
loop_
_entity.id
_entity.type
_entity.pdbx_description
1 polymer ?
#
loop_
_entity_poly.entity_id
_entity_poly.type
_entity_poly.pdbx_seq_one_letter_code
_entity_poly.pdbx_strand_id
1 'polypeptide(L)'
;EYQRAGYLPEAVINYLALLGWSYGDQEIFTREELIQLFDLKEINPSPARFSFDKLAWMNQYYINHIISLEDLTVRCIPYLREAGLVPAAAEDPTTPEHVYVREVVALLKDRLKTLAEVVELTSFFFTEGTEEYPADLLVPRKTEPASVLEGLDRTREILAGADFEDEAGMEAALRALADELGLKAGQLFMPIRVAATGRTVSPGLFETLRVLGKERTLARLDVARDKLRAYVAEQSSAAG
;
A
#
# COMPACT_ATOMS: atom_id res chain seq x y z
N GLU A 1 21.29 -12.12 -3.05
CA GLU A 1 19.95 -12.71 -3.11
C GLU A 1 19.02 -12.01 -2.10
N TYR A 2 19.28 -12.03 -0.79
CA TYR A 2 18.44 -11.39 0.25
C TYR A 2 18.23 -9.89 0.01
N GLN A 3 19.26 -9.15 -0.36
CA GLN A 3 19.14 -7.72 -0.66
C GLN A 3 18.16 -7.46 -1.81
N ARG A 4 18.22 -8.23 -2.90
CA ARG A 4 17.28 -8.08 -4.03
C ARG A 4 15.84 -8.42 -3.64
N ALA A 5 15.66 -9.36 -2.71
CA ALA A 5 14.35 -9.69 -2.15
C ALA A 5 13.85 -8.66 -1.13
N GLY A 6 14.68 -7.65 -0.79
CA GLY A 6 14.29 -6.55 0.10
C GLY A 6 14.41 -6.85 1.58
N TYR A 7 15.21 -7.87 1.97
CA TYR A 7 15.51 -8.11 3.37
C TYR A 7 16.52 -7.10 3.90
N LEU A 8 16.30 -6.62 5.10
CA LEU A 8 17.18 -5.72 5.83
C LEU A 8 18.41 -6.48 6.33
N PRO A 9 19.62 -5.94 6.19
CA PRO A 9 20.84 -6.60 6.71
C PRO A 9 20.73 -6.90 8.21
N GLU A 10 20.15 -5.99 8.98
CA GLU A 10 19.94 -6.11 10.41
C GLU A 10 19.07 -7.32 10.77
N ALA A 11 17.96 -7.49 10.05
CA ALA A 11 17.05 -8.63 10.24
C ALA A 11 17.73 -9.96 9.86
N VAL A 12 18.47 -9.97 8.75
CA VAL A 12 19.21 -11.17 8.31
C VAL A 12 20.29 -11.55 9.33
N ILE A 13 21.06 -10.60 9.82
CA ILE A 13 22.11 -10.85 10.83
C ILE A 13 21.48 -11.38 12.11
N ASN A 14 20.43 -10.75 12.61
CA ASN A 14 19.73 -11.21 13.81
C ASN A 14 19.20 -12.64 13.63
N TYR A 15 18.55 -12.91 12.50
CA TYR A 15 18.01 -14.23 12.20
C TYR A 15 19.09 -15.30 12.14
N LEU A 16 20.24 -15.01 11.49
CA LEU A 16 21.37 -15.94 11.40
C LEU A 16 21.99 -16.21 12.76
N ALA A 17 22.10 -15.21 13.64
CA ALA A 17 22.58 -15.39 15.00
C ALA A 17 21.71 -16.40 15.76
N LEU A 18 20.40 -16.31 15.63
CA LEU A 18 19.44 -17.20 16.31
C LEU A 18 19.39 -18.63 15.76
N LEU A 19 20.01 -18.92 14.62
CA LEU A 19 20.06 -20.28 14.09
C LEU A 19 20.89 -21.24 14.94
N GLY A 20 21.78 -20.72 15.77
CA GLY A 20 22.62 -21.56 16.63
C GLY A 20 22.86 -20.98 18.01
N TRP A 21 22.32 -19.81 18.31
CA TRP A 21 22.51 -19.11 19.57
C TRP A 21 21.16 -18.61 20.10
N SER A 22 21.05 -18.47 21.41
CA SER A 22 19.86 -17.92 22.08
C SER A 22 20.27 -17.14 23.33
N TYR A 23 19.49 -16.12 23.65
CA TYR A 23 19.67 -15.32 24.85
C TYR A 23 18.30 -15.19 25.57
N GLY A 24 18.04 -16.12 26.49
CA GLY A 24 16.72 -16.25 27.11
C GLY A 24 15.62 -16.43 26.06
N ASP A 25 14.55 -15.64 26.21
CA ASP A 25 13.38 -15.66 25.29
C ASP A 25 13.43 -14.49 24.27
N GLN A 26 14.50 -13.69 24.24
CA GLN A 26 14.64 -12.57 23.33
C GLN A 26 14.92 -13.06 21.91
N GLU A 27 14.17 -12.57 20.94
CA GLU A 27 14.33 -12.93 19.53
C GLU A 27 14.76 -11.73 18.65
N ILE A 28 14.51 -10.51 19.11
CA ILE A 28 14.89 -9.30 18.38
C ILE A 28 16.02 -8.59 19.12
N PHE A 29 17.10 -8.33 18.41
CA PHE A 29 18.29 -7.69 18.93
C PHE A 29 18.71 -6.53 18.03
N THR A 30 19.09 -5.41 18.61
CA THR A 30 19.84 -4.40 17.87
C THR A 30 21.23 -4.93 17.51
N ARG A 31 21.91 -4.29 16.58
CA ARG A 31 23.28 -4.63 16.23
C ARG A 31 24.22 -4.50 17.44
N GLU A 32 24.03 -3.47 18.24
CA GLU A 32 24.78 -3.17 19.44
C GLU A 32 24.59 -4.26 20.50
N GLU A 33 23.36 -4.73 20.71
CA GLU A 33 23.04 -5.84 21.60
C GLU A 33 23.71 -7.14 21.12
N LEU A 34 23.65 -7.45 19.82
CA LEU A 34 24.34 -8.63 19.28
C LEU A 34 25.85 -8.57 19.50
N ILE A 35 26.48 -7.40 19.32
CA ILE A 35 27.93 -7.23 19.57
C ILE A 35 28.28 -7.48 21.03
N GLN A 36 27.41 -7.10 21.96
CA GLN A 36 27.66 -7.24 23.39
C GLN A 36 27.34 -8.62 23.94
N LEU A 37 26.28 -9.26 23.42
CA LEU A 37 25.70 -10.48 24.01
C LEU A 37 26.09 -11.76 23.28
N PHE A 38 26.43 -11.69 21.99
CA PHE A 38 26.73 -12.88 21.19
C PHE A 38 28.10 -13.46 21.56
N ASP A 39 28.11 -14.71 22.03
CA ASP A 39 29.33 -15.46 22.29
C ASP A 39 29.38 -16.75 21.45
N LEU A 40 30.44 -16.90 20.68
CA LEU A 40 30.71 -18.10 19.88
C LEU A 40 30.74 -19.38 20.70
N LYS A 41 31.08 -19.29 21.99
CA LYS A 41 31.17 -20.44 22.91
C LYS A 41 29.78 -20.97 23.31
N GLU A 42 28.76 -20.14 23.17
CA GLU A 42 27.37 -20.48 23.51
C GLU A 42 26.57 -20.98 22.31
N ILE A 43 27.23 -21.14 21.13
CA ILE A 43 26.58 -21.69 19.95
C ILE A 43 26.26 -23.17 20.19
N ASN A 44 24.97 -23.50 20.04
CA ASN A 44 24.48 -24.87 20.04
C ASN A 44 24.79 -25.52 18.68
N PRO A 45 25.58 -26.62 18.64
CA PRO A 45 25.99 -27.27 17.39
C PRO A 45 24.88 -28.15 16.79
N SER A 46 23.66 -28.15 17.36
CA SER A 46 22.54 -28.91 16.77
C SER A 46 22.11 -28.34 15.43
N PRO A 47 21.62 -29.19 14.49
CA PRO A 47 21.13 -28.73 13.20
C PRO A 47 19.99 -27.73 13.37
N ALA A 48 20.19 -26.50 12.90
CA ALA A 48 19.14 -25.48 12.86
C ALA A 48 18.35 -25.59 11.55
N ARG A 49 17.02 -25.44 11.62
CA ARG A 49 16.15 -25.40 10.45
C ARG A 49 15.94 -23.95 10.03
N PHE A 50 16.32 -23.63 8.78
CA PHE A 50 16.02 -22.33 8.19
C PHE A 50 14.52 -22.20 7.90
N SER A 51 13.89 -21.07 8.31
CA SER A 51 12.51 -20.73 8.05
C SER A 51 12.42 -19.35 7.40
N PHE A 52 11.99 -19.31 6.16
CA PHE A 52 11.71 -18.04 5.47
C PHE A 52 10.58 -17.26 6.12
N ASP A 53 9.57 -17.94 6.66
CA ASP A 53 8.45 -17.27 7.34
C ASP A 53 8.92 -16.52 8.58
N LYS A 54 9.83 -17.14 9.37
CA LYS A 54 10.41 -16.47 10.54
C LYS A 54 11.29 -15.29 10.15
N LEU A 55 12.08 -15.44 9.10
CA LEU A 55 12.92 -14.34 8.58
C LEU A 55 12.03 -13.18 8.07
N ALA A 56 10.97 -13.47 7.34
CA ALA A 56 10.03 -12.47 6.84
C ALA A 56 9.31 -11.75 7.99
N TRP A 57 8.86 -12.49 9.01
CA TRP A 57 8.28 -11.91 10.22
C TRP A 57 9.27 -10.99 10.94
N MET A 58 10.50 -11.43 11.12
CA MET A 58 11.54 -10.63 11.76
C MET A 58 11.85 -9.37 10.95
N ASN A 59 11.95 -9.48 9.63
CA ASN A 59 12.18 -8.35 8.74
C ASN A 59 11.05 -7.33 8.83
N GLN A 60 9.78 -7.77 8.82
CA GLN A 60 8.64 -6.91 9.03
C GLN A 60 8.68 -6.23 10.40
N TYR A 61 9.10 -6.94 11.45
CA TYR A 61 9.26 -6.35 12.78
C TYR A 61 10.27 -5.19 12.77
N TYR A 62 11.42 -5.37 12.12
CA TYR A 62 12.42 -4.31 11.97
C TYR A 62 11.87 -3.11 11.21
N ILE A 63 11.17 -3.33 10.10
CA ILE A 63 10.53 -2.28 9.32
C ILE A 63 9.55 -1.48 10.20
N ASN A 64 8.73 -2.16 10.98
CA ASN A 64 7.65 -1.52 11.72
C ASN A 64 8.11 -0.83 13.00
N HIS A 65 9.10 -1.41 13.71
CA HIS A 65 9.42 -1.01 15.08
C HIS A 65 10.84 -0.47 15.28
N ILE A 66 11.78 -0.82 14.43
CA ILE A 66 13.20 -0.46 14.64
C ILE A 66 13.63 0.66 13.69
N ILE A 67 13.22 0.59 12.42
CA ILE A 67 13.66 1.56 11.40
C ILE A 67 12.76 2.80 11.43
N SER A 68 13.37 3.99 11.39
CA SER A 68 12.63 5.24 11.23
C SER A 68 11.96 5.31 9.86
N LEU A 69 10.92 6.13 9.73
CA LEU A 69 10.26 6.34 8.44
C LEU A 69 11.23 6.94 7.41
N GLU A 70 12.10 7.83 7.84
CA GLU A 70 13.13 8.48 7.02
C GLU A 70 14.10 7.44 6.43
N ASP A 71 14.65 6.56 7.29
CA ASP A 71 15.55 5.50 6.85
C ASP A 71 14.84 4.47 5.95
N LEU A 72 13.60 4.10 6.29
CA LEU A 72 12.77 3.23 5.45
C LEU A 72 12.55 3.84 4.07
N THR A 73 12.24 5.14 3.99
CA THR A 73 12.03 5.86 2.73
C THR A 73 13.28 5.79 1.86
N VAL A 74 14.45 6.13 2.42
CA VAL A 74 15.73 6.07 1.71
C VAL A 74 16.02 4.67 1.19
N ARG A 75 15.71 3.63 1.96
CA ARG A 75 15.93 2.22 1.56
C ARG A 75 14.93 1.71 0.53
N CYS A 76 13.72 2.27 0.45
CA CYS A 76 12.72 1.93 -0.56
C CYS A 76 12.99 2.58 -1.93
N ILE A 77 13.57 3.79 -1.97
CA ILE A 77 13.81 4.56 -3.20
C ILE A 77 14.57 3.75 -4.27
N PRO A 78 15.66 3.02 -3.98
CA PRO A 78 16.35 2.23 -5.00
C PRO A 78 15.47 1.25 -5.74
N TYR A 79 14.53 0.58 -5.06
CA TYR A 79 13.59 -0.37 -5.68
C TYR A 79 12.59 0.36 -6.58
N LEU A 80 12.06 1.49 -6.13
CA LEU A 80 11.15 2.32 -6.93
C LEU A 80 11.84 2.90 -8.16
N ARG A 81 13.12 3.28 -8.05
CA ARG A 81 13.93 3.75 -9.18
C ARG A 81 14.24 2.66 -10.19
N GLU A 82 14.63 1.48 -9.73
CA GLU A 82 14.88 0.32 -10.60
C GLU A 82 13.61 -0.06 -11.37
N ALA A 83 12.44 0.10 -10.76
CA ALA A 83 11.14 -0.08 -11.41
C ALA A 83 10.72 1.08 -12.31
N GLY A 84 11.49 2.18 -12.38
CA GLY A 84 11.16 3.36 -13.18
C GLY A 84 10.00 4.19 -12.64
N LEU A 85 9.61 4.01 -11.38
CA LEU A 85 8.46 4.69 -10.77
C LEU A 85 8.79 6.09 -10.23
N VAL A 86 10.04 6.33 -9.82
CA VAL A 86 10.46 7.61 -9.28
C VAL A 86 11.75 8.11 -9.96
N PRO A 87 11.92 9.44 -10.11
CA PRO A 87 13.13 10.03 -10.70
C PRO A 87 14.31 10.00 -9.73
N ALA A 88 15.51 10.29 -10.24
CA ALA A 88 16.72 10.41 -9.42
C ALA A 88 16.60 11.49 -8.32
N ALA A 89 15.80 12.53 -8.56
CA ALA A 89 15.56 13.60 -7.57
C ALA A 89 14.99 13.07 -6.25
N ALA A 90 14.27 11.94 -6.27
CA ALA A 90 13.74 11.32 -5.06
C ALA A 90 14.82 10.87 -4.05
N GLU A 91 16.09 10.77 -4.46
CA GLU A 91 17.20 10.47 -3.54
C GLU A 91 17.58 11.65 -2.63
N ASP A 92 17.26 12.89 -3.04
CA ASP A 92 17.53 14.08 -2.24
C ASP A 92 16.38 14.37 -1.29
N PRO A 93 16.61 14.31 0.06
CA PRO A 93 15.56 14.52 1.06
C PRO A 93 14.87 15.88 1.00
N THR A 94 15.45 16.85 0.28
CA THR A 94 14.90 18.21 0.17
C THR A 94 13.92 18.40 -0.99
N THR A 95 13.78 17.39 -1.85
CA THR A 95 12.93 17.48 -3.04
C THR A 95 11.47 17.11 -2.76
N PRO A 96 10.52 17.69 -3.52
CA PRO A 96 9.13 17.29 -3.45
C PRO A 96 8.91 15.79 -3.74
N GLU A 97 9.70 15.23 -4.65
CA GLU A 97 9.66 13.82 -5.03
C GLU A 97 9.98 12.91 -3.82
N HIS A 98 11.02 13.26 -3.05
CA HIS A 98 11.35 12.52 -1.82
C HIS A 98 10.23 12.61 -0.78
N VAL A 99 9.72 13.82 -0.56
CA VAL A 99 8.62 14.06 0.39
C VAL A 99 7.40 13.22 -0.02
N TYR A 100 7.07 13.18 -1.30
CA TYR A 100 5.97 12.37 -1.80
C TYR A 100 6.21 10.86 -1.59
N VAL A 101 7.41 10.35 -1.90
CA VAL A 101 7.76 8.94 -1.61
C VAL A 101 7.61 8.63 -0.13
N ARG A 102 8.06 9.54 0.75
CA ARG A 102 7.93 9.38 2.20
C ARG A 102 6.47 9.25 2.66
N GLU A 103 5.58 10.08 2.12
CA GLU A 103 4.13 9.98 2.40
C GLU A 103 3.54 8.65 1.94
N VAL A 104 3.89 8.20 0.74
CA VAL A 104 3.46 6.91 0.21
C VAL A 104 3.99 5.76 1.07
N VAL A 105 5.28 5.76 1.44
CA VAL A 105 5.89 4.73 2.29
C VAL A 105 5.23 4.70 3.68
N ALA A 106 4.87 5.86 4.23
CA ALA A 106 4.19 5.96 5.52
C ALA A 106 2.85 5.20 5.54
N LEU A 107 2.09 5.23 4.45
CA LEU A 107 0.81 4.51 4.32
C LEU A 107 0.97 2.98 4.30
N LEU A 108 2.17 2.50 3.99
CA LEU A 108 2.42 1.08 3.72
C LEU A 108 3.35 0.43 4.73
N LYS A 109 3.94 1.21 5.63
CA LYS A 109 4.95 0.74 6.59
C LYS A 109 4.50 -0.56 7.28
N ASP A 110 3.27 -0.61 7.78
CA ASP A 110 2.73 -1.76 8.51
C ASP A 110 2.45 -2.99 7.63
N ARG A 111 2.45 -2.81 6.31
CA ARG A 111 2.15 -3.86 5.33
C ARG A 111 3.38 -4.44 4.67
N LEU A 112 4.50 -3.71 4.72
CA LEU A 112 5.76 -4.15 4.11
C LEU A 112 6.38 -5.29 4.92
N LYS A 113 6.55 -6.44 4.31
CA LYS A 113 7.36 -7.54 4.84
C LYS A 113 8.80 -7.43 4.37
N THR A 114 9.00 -6.94 3.15
CA THR A 114 10.31 -6.67 2.56
C THR A 114 10.32 -5.33 1.83
N LEU A 115 11.50 -4.72 1.65
CA LEU A 115 11.61 -3.45 0.94
C LEU A 115 11.18 -3.55 -0.53
N ALA A 116 11.39 -4.71 -1.17
CA ALA A 116 11.05 -4.91 -2.58
C ALA A 116 9.54 -4.86 -2.84
N GLU A 117 8.71 -5.21 -1.84
CA GLU A 117 7.25 -5.15 -1.95
C GLU A 117 6.72 -3.72 -2.15
N VAL A 118 7.54 -2.69 -1.86
CA VAL A 118 7.16 -1.30 -2.08
C VAL A 118 6.74 -1.05 -3.53
N VAL A 119 7.39 -1.68 -4.50
CA VAL A 119 7.08 -1.52 -5.92
C VAL A 119 5.66 -1.95 -6.24
N GLU A 120 5.32 -3.19 -5.86
CA GLU A 120 3.98 -3.74 -6.11
C GLU A 120 2.90 -2.97 -5.34
N LEU A 121 3.14 -2.67 -4.07
CA LEU A 121 2.14 -2.07 -3.21
C LEU A 121 1.89 -0.59 -3.50
N THR A 122 2.82 0.11 -4.19
CA THR A 122 2.74 1.57 -4.37
C THR A 122 2.71 2.03 -5.83
N SER A 123 2.88 1.16 -6.82
CA SER A 123 2.99 1.55 -8.24
C SER A 123 1.91 2.57 -8.68
N PHE A 124 0.68 2.38 -8.24
CA PHE A 124 -0.43 3.26 -8.60
C PHE A 124 -0.29 4.70 -8.07
N PHE A 125 0.54 4.97 -7.08
CA PHE A 125 0.82 6.35 -6.63
C PHE A 125 1.73 7.12 -7.60
N PHE A 126 2.54 6.42 -8.37
CA PHE A 126 3.58 6.99 -9.22
C PHE A 126 3.23 6.99 -10.71
N THR A 127 2.07 6.46 -11.08
CA THR A 127 1.57 6.46 -12.45
C THR A 127 0.47 7.50 -12.63
N GLU A 128 0.32 8.07 -13.83
CA GLU A 128 -0.78 9.00 -14.12
C GLU A 128 -2.14 8.29 -14.13
N GLY A 129 -2.20 7.13 -14.79
CA GLY A 129 -3.38 6.26 -14.81
C GLY A 129 -3.34 5.17 -13.76
N THR A 130 -4.36 4.33 -13.74
CA THR A 130 -4.39 3.08 -13.00
C THR A 130 -3.90 1.93 -13.85
N GLU A 131 -3.51 0.82 -13.23
CA GLU A 131 -3.39 -0.46 -13.93
C GLU A 131 -4.70 -0.80 -14.63
N GLU A 132 -4.61 -1.54 -15.73
CA GLU A 132 -5.80 -1.96 -16.44
C GLU A 132 -6.58 -2.97 -15.60
N TYR A 133 -7.87 -2.73 -15.40
CA TYR A 133 -8.76 -3.62 -14.67
C TYR A 133 -10.08 -3.80 -15.41
N PRO A 134 -10.76 -4.97 -15.29
CA PRO A 134 -12.05 -5.22 -15.93
C PRO A 134 -13.15 -4.40 -15.25
N ALA A 135 -14.15 -3.99 -16.03
CA ALA A 135 -15.24 -3.11 -15.55
C ALA A 135 -16.07 -3.73 -14.42
N ASP A 136 -16.22 -5.06 -14.42
CA ASP A 136 -16.94 -5.80 -13.37
C ASP A 136 -16.26 -5.71 -12.00
N LEU A 137 -14.95 -5.41 -11.95
CA LEU A 137 -14.24 -5.16 -10.69
C LEU A 137 -14.79 -3.92 -9.95
N LEU A 138 -15.38 -2.98 -10.67
CA LEU A 138 -16.06 -1.83 -10.09
C LEU A 138 -17.40 -2.19 -9.41
N VAL A 139 -17.96 -3.37 -9.70
CA VAL A 139 -19.28 -3.75 -9.23
C VAL A 139 -19.19 -4.67 -8.01
N PRO A 140 -19.49 -4.18 -6.80
CA PRO A 140 -19.52 -5.03 -5.61
C PRO A 140 -20.55 -6.13 -5.71
N ARG A 141 -20.32 -7.24 -5.04
CA ARG A 141 -21.30 -8.32 -4.96
C ARG A 141 -22.66 -7.79 -4.46
N LYS A 142 -23.74 -8.23 -5.08
CA LYS A 142 -25.14 -7.86 -4.75
C LYS A 142 -25.41 -6.36 -4.90
N THR A 143 -24.77 -5.72 -5.84
CA THR A 143 -25.03 -4.33 -6.20
C THR A 143 -25.29 -4.25 -7.71
N GLU A 144 -26.29 -3.50 -8.11
CA GLU A 144 -26.60 -3.28 -9.52
C GLU A 144 -25.56 -2.34 -10.14
N PRO A 145 -25.03 -2.62 -11.34
CA PRO A 145 -24.03 -1.76 -12.00
C PRO A 145 -24.52 -0.31 -12.18
N ALA A 146 -25.79 -0.10 -12.45
CA ALA A 146 -26.39 1.23 -12.60
C ALA A 146 -26.35 2.04 -11.29
N SER A 147 -26.59 1.39 -10.14
CA SER A 147 -26.48 2.04 -8.82
C SER A 147 -25.04 2.40 -8.47
N VAL A 148 -24.07 1.58 -8.90
CA VAL A 148 -22.65 1.90 -8.71
C VAL A 148 -22.26 3.09 -9.57
N LEU A 149 -22.74 3.15 -10.81
CA LEU A 149 -22.47 4.29 -11.71
C LEU A 149 -23.01 5.60 -11.12
N GLU A 150 -24.26 5.60 -10.63
CA GLU A 150 -24.83 6.74 -9.92
C GLU A 150 -23.99 7.13 -8.70
N GLY A 151 -23.56 6.14 -7.90
CA GLY A 151 -22.67 6.34 -6.76
C GLY A 151 -21.34 6.99 -7.15
N LEU A 152 -20.71 6.55 -8.24
CA LEU A 152 -19.46 7.16 -8.73
C LEU A 152 -19.69 8.57 -9.32
N ASP A 153 -20.80 8.81 -10.02
CA ASP A 153 -21.16 10.14 -10.53
C ASP A 153 -21.28 11.14 -9.38
N ARG A 154 -22.06 10.80 -8.35
CA ARG A 154 -22.25 11.63 -7.15
C ARG A 154 -20.96 11.78 -6.31
N THR A 155 -20.19 10.69 -6.19
CA THR A 155 -18.87 10.72 -5.52
C THR A 155 -17.93 11.73 -6.17
N ARG A 156 -17.87 11.73 -7.48
CA ARG A 156 -17.02 12.66 -8.25
C ARG A 156 -17.39 14.12 -7.99
N GLU A 157 -18.69 14.43 -7.89
CA GLU A 157 -19.20 15.77 -7.59
C GLU A 157 -18.80 16.20 -6.16
N ILE A 158 -19.00 15.33 -5.18
CA ILE A 158 -18.64 15.58 -3.79
C ILE A 158 -17.12 15.84 -3.66
N LEU A 159 -16.30 14.96 -4.23
CA LEU A 159 -14.86 15.08 -4.14
C LEU A 159 -14.31 16.28 -4.92
N ALA A 160 -15.00 16.74 -5.95
CA ALA A 160 -14.62 17.98 -6.64
C ALA A 160 -14.69 19.21 -5.72
N GLY A 161 -15.61 19.23 -4.76
CA GLY A 161 -15.74 20.29 -3.75
C GLY A 161 -14.97 20.03 -2.45
N ALA A 162 -14.44 18.82 -2.24
CA ALA A 162 -13.82 18.43 -0.98
C ALA A 162 -12.41 19.03 -0.78
N ASP A 163 -12.06 19.21 0.50
CA ASP A 163 -10.68 19.38 0.94
C ASP A 163 -10.07 17.99 1.14
N PHE A 164 -9.00 17.69 0.41
CA PHE A 164 -8.34 16.37 0.45
C PHE A 164 -7.45 16.19 1.70
N GLU A 165 -7.13 17.26 2.42
CA GLU A 165 -6.45 17.18 3.72
C GLU A 165 -7.42 16.81 4.85
N ASP A 166 -8.73 16.97 4.65
CA ASP A 166 -9.79 16.57 5.58
C ASP A 166 -10.32 15.16 5.26
N GLU A 167 -9.54 14.13 5.60
CA GLU A 167 -9.90 12.72 5.41
C GLU A 167 -11.25 12.38 6.09
N ALA A 168 -11.47 12.90 7.31
CA ALA A 168 -12.70 12.63 8.06
C ALA A 168 -13.91 13.28 7.41
N GLY A 169 -13.76 14.49 6.86
CA GLY A 169 -14.81 15.17 6.10
C GLY A 169 -15.15 14.44 4.82
N MET A 170 -14.16 13.96 4.07
CA MET A 170 -14.39 13.12 2.89
C MET A 170 -15.13 11.83 3.25
N GLU A 171 -14.71 11.15 4.32
CA GLU A 171 -15.37 9.93 4.77
C GLU A 171 -16.82 10.17 5.18
N ALA A 172 -17.09 11.21 5.96
CA ALA A 172 -18.43 11.56 6.43
C ALA A 172 -19.35 11.88 5.24
N ALA A 173 -18.88 12.65 4.26
CA ALA A 173 -19.65 13.00 3.08
C ALA A 173 -20.00 11.76 2.22
N LEU A 174 -19.05 10.85 2.02
CA LEU A 174 -19.29 9.65 1.23
C LEU A 174 -20.10 8.58 1.98
N ARG A 175 -20.06 8.54 3.32
CA ARG A 175 -20.99 7.72 4.12
C ARG A 175 -22.43 8.24 4.01
N ALA A 176 -22.63 9.54 4.10
CA ALA A 176 -23.94 10.16 3.90
C ALA A 176 -24.50 9.87 2.49
N LEU A 177 -23.65 9.94 1.46
CA LEU A 177 -24.04 9.55 0.10
C LEU A 177 -24.44 8.06 0.02
N ALA A 178 -23.70 7.16 0.65
CA ALA A 178 -24.04 5.73 0.65
C ALA A 178 -25.42 5.51 1.30
N ASP A 179 -25.69 6.15 2.43
CA ASP A 179 -26.99 6.07 3.12
C ASP A 179 -28.14 6.64 2.25
N GLU A 180 -27.93 7.77 1.58
CA GLU A 180 -28.89 8.37 0.66
C GLU A 180 -29.24 7.44 -0.52
N LEU A 181 -28.24 6.73 -1.06
CA LEU A 181 -28.42 5.76 -2.15
C LEU A 181 -28.92 4.39 -1.68
N GLY A 182 -29.12 4.19 -0.38
CA GLY A 182 -29.49 2.89 0.19
C GLY A 182 -28.39 1.82 0.06
N LEU A 183 -27.13 2.23 -0.08
CA LEU A 183 -25.96 1.36 -0.19
C LEU A 183 -25.27 1.21 1.18
N LYS A 184 -24.65 0.07 1.39
CA LYS A 184 -23.68 -0.04 2.47
C LYS A 184 -22.41 0.73 2.10
N ALA A 185 -21.74 1.36 3.08
CA ALA A 185 -20.51 2.11 2.83
C ALA A 185 -19.48 1.34 2.00
N GLY A 186 -19.28 0.03 2.26
CA GLY A 186 -18.39 -0.81 1.48
C GLY A 186 -18.78 -0.99 0.02
N GLN A 187 -20.08 -0.88 -0.31
CA GLN A 187 -20.57 -0.98 -1.68
C GLN A 187 -20.30 0.30 -2.48
N LEU A 188 -20.13 1.44 -1.82
CA LEU A 188 -19.68 2.69 -2.43
C LEU A 188 -18.15 2.82 -2.39
N PHE A 189 -17.50 2.47 -1.29
CA PHE A 189 -16.04 2.67 -1.10
C PHE A 189 -15.19 1.74 -1.96
N MET A 190 -15.66 0.51 -2.22
CA MET A 190 -14.91 -0.44 -3.05
C MET A 190 -14.76 0.04 -4.50
N PRO A 191 -15.83 0.47 -5.20
CA PRO A 191 -15.70 1.08 -6.53
C PRO A 191 -14.76 2.29 -6.56
N ILE A 192 -14.84 3.16 -5.56
CA ILE A 192 -13.93 4.32 -5.44
C ILE A 192 -12.49 3.86 -5.31
N ARG A 193 -12.22 2.85 -4.49
CA ARG A 193 -10.90 2.25 -4.33
C ARG A 193 -10.37 1.68 -5.64
N VAL A 194 -11.19 0.90 -6.34
CA VAL A 194 -10.83 0.33 -7.65
C VAL A 194 -10.55 1.45 -8.66
N ALA A 195 -11.42 2.46 -8.71
CA ALA A 195 -11.21 3.61 -9.58
C ALA A 195 -9.89 4.33 -9.30
N ALA A 196 -9.57 4.58 -8.03
CA ALA A 196 -8.38 5.30 -7.62
C ALA A 196 -7.08 4.49 -7.79
N THR A 197 -7.12 3.17 -7.58
CA THR A 197 -5.91 2.33 -7.45
C THR A 197 -5.80 1.22 -8.48
N GLY A 198 -6.87 0.87 -9.19
CA GLY A 198 -6.96 -0.33 -10.04
C GLY A 198 -7.16 -1.63 -9.26
N ARG A 199 -7.30 -1.58 -7.94
CA ARG A 199 -7.23 -2.75 -7.04
C ARG A 199 -8.36 -2.75 -6.02
N THR A 200 -8.75 -3.93 -5.58
CA THR A 200 -9.75 -4.09 -4.49
C THR A 200 -9.13 -3.95 -3.09
N VAL A 201 -7.80 -4.05 -2.99
CA VAL A 201 -7.03 -3.94 -1.74
C VAL A 201 -5.98 -2.83 -1.89
N SER A 202 -5.99 -1.89 -0.96
CA SER A 202 -5.01 -0.78 -0.85
C SER A 202 -4.88 -0.37 0.62
N PRO A 203 -4.06 0.59 1.00
CA PRO A 203 -4.13 1.27 2.29
C PRO A 203 -5.53 1.84 2.58
N GLY A 204 -5.73 2.52 3.68
CA GLY A 204 -6.97 3.20 3.98
C GLY A 204 -7.44 4.05 2.79
N LEU A 205 -8.75 4.02 2.48
CA LEU A 205 -9.26 4.68 1.27
C LEU A 205 -8.96 6.18 1.30
N PHE A 206 -9.28 6.85 2.40
CA PHE A 206 -9.21 8.31 2.47
C PHE A 206 -7.77 8.80 2.54
N GLU A 207 -6.90 8.10 3.27
CA GLU A 207 -5.46 8.35 3.26
C GLU A 207 -4.86 8.13 1.85
N THR A 208 -5.33 7.11 1.14
CA THR A 208 -4.93 6.87 -0.25
C THR A 208 -5.35 8.03 -1.16
N LEU A 209 -6.59 8.51 -1.04
CA LEU A 209 -7.10 9.64 -1.84
C LEU A 209 -6.33 10.94 -1.54
N ARG A 210 -6.03 11.21 -0.26
CA ARG A 210 -5.23 12.37 0.16
C ARG A 210 -3.86 12.35 -0.51
N VAL A 211 -3.11 11.26 -0.36
CA VAL A 211 -1.75 11.15 -0.93
C VAL A 211 -1.77 11.13 -2.46
N LEU A 212 -2.76 10.50 -3.09
CA LEU A 212 -2.93 10.53 -4.54
C LEU A 212 -3.19 11.95 -5.05
N GLY A 213 -3.91 12.74 -4.28
CA GLY A 213 -4.29 14.11 -4.58
C GLY A 213 -5.56 14.23 -5.42
N LYS A 214 -6.18 15.42 -5.35
CA LYS A 214 -7.48 15.72 -5.94
C LYS A 214 -7.51 15.51 -7.45
N GLU A 215 -6.54 16.06 -8.16
CA GLU A 215 -6.53 16.03 -9.63
C GLU A 215 -6.48 14.61 -10.17
N ARG A 216 -5.53 13.78 -9.68
CA ARG A 216 -5.40 12.37 -10.10
C ARG A 216 -6.61 11.55 -9.68
N THR A 217 -7.15 11.77 -8.49
CA THR A 217 -8.35 11.08 -8.01
C THR A 217 -9.54 11.34 -8.93
N LEU A 218 -9.81 12.62 -9.26
CA LEU A 218 -10.93 12.98 -10.13
C LEU A 218 -10.76 12.44 -11.55
N ALA A 219 -9.56 12.54 -12.12
CA ALA A 219 -9.27 12.00 -13.45
C ALA A 219 -9.50 10.48 -13.52
N ARG A 220 -9.07 9.74 -12.49
CA ARG A 220 -9.26 8.28 -12.42
C ARG A 220 -10.73 7.90 -12.19
N LEU A 221 -11.48 8.68 -11.41
CA LEU A 221 -12.92 8.51 -11.28
C LEU A 221 -13.63 8.71 -12.61
N ASP A 222 -13.24 9.72 -13.39
CA ASP A 222 -13.82 9.97 -14.71
C ASP A 222 -13.60 8.78 -15.65
N VAL A 223 -12.39 8.22 -15.70
CA VAL A 223 -12.08 6.99 -16.47
C VAL A 223 -12.91 5.80 -15.99
N ALA A 224 -13.04 5.60 -14.68
CA ALA A 224 -13.81 4.50 -14.11
C ALA A 224 -15.30 4.61 -14.44
N ARG A 225 -15.85 5.82 -14.37
CA ARG A 225 -17.24 6.12 -14.73
C ARG A 225 -17.53 5.80 -16.20
N ASP A 226 -16.66 6.21 -17.12
CA ASP A 226 -16.81 5.93 -18.54
C ASP A 226 -16.72 4.42 -18.83
N LYS A 227 -15.78 3.73 -18.20
CA LYS A 227 -15.65 2.26 -18.26
C LYS A 227 -16.92 1.55 -17.76
N LEU A 228 -17.46 1.99 -16.61
CA LEU A 228 -18.67 1.39 -16.03
C LEU A 228 -19.92 1.74 -16.85
N ARG A 229 -20.01 2.92 -17.44
CA ARG A 229 -21.11 3.32 -18.33
C ARG A 229 -21.17 2.43 -19.56
N ALA A 230 -20.02 2.14 -20.18
CA ALA A 230 -19.95 1.20 -21.31
C ALA A 230 -20.41 -0.20 -20.88
N TYR A 231 -19.95 -0.69 -19.74
CA TYR A 231 -20.33 -1.99 -19.19
C TYR A 231 -21.85 -2.10 -18.93
N VAL A 232 -22.49 -1.08 -18.35
CA VAL A 232 -23.93 -1.02 -18.11
C VAL A 232 -24.71 -1.08 -19.44
N ALA A 233 -24.26 -0.35 -20.46
CA ALA A 233 -24.88 -0.35 -21.77
C ALA A 233 -24.79 -1.73 -22.45
N GLU A 234 -23.68 -2.42 -22.37
CA GLU A 234 -23.50 -3.78 -22.90
C GLU A 234 -24.42 -4.79 -22.21
N GLN A 235 -24.52 -4.74 -20.88
CA GLN A 235 -25.42 -5.62 -20.10
C GLN A 235 -26.89 -5.40 -20.47
N SER A 236 -27.29 -4.15 -20.67
CA SER A 236 -28.69 -3.82 -21.07
C SER A 236 -29.02 -4.32 -22.49
N SER A 237 -28.03 -4.30 -23.39
CA SER A 237 -28.18 -4.80 -24.76
C SER A 237 -28.20 -6.32 -24.85
N ALA A 238 -27.58 -7.01 -23.92
CA ALA A 238 -27.52 -8.48 -23.87
C ALA A 238 -28.78 -9.10 -23.22
N ALA A 239 -29.57 -8.30 -22.47
CA ALA A 239 -30.75 -8.74 -21.73
C ALA A 239 -32.08 -8.48 -22.52
N GLY A 240 -32.03 -7.79 -23.67
CA GLY A 240 -33.14 -7.50 -24.57
C GLY A 240 -33.09 -8.31 -25.86
#